data_f1f4c1034d2fbd7add27da145ab30f24
#
_entry.id   f1f4c1034d2fbd7add27da145ab30f24
#
_cell.length_a   1.000
_cell.length_b   1.000
_cell.length_c   1.000
_cell.angle_alpha   90.00
_cell.angle_beta   90.00
_cell.angle_gamma   90.00
#
_symmetry.space_group_name_H-M   'P 1'
#
loop_
_entity.id
_entity.type
_entity.pdbx_description
1 polymer ?
#
loop_
_entity_poly.entity_id
_entity_poly.type
_entity_poly.pdbx_seq_one_letter_code
_entity_poly.pdbx_strand_id
1 'polypeptide(L)'
;MDALDLSSTAKEMKKDLAELSSFAFDQISACKDEKELQEIKVSFLGKKGKLTAILKQMRELSNKEKPVVGVLTNTVRADIEDRISAKLEELKTMRLNAKIKNETVDITLPSRRSITGHVHPLDKALREVMKSFIRMGYSVEEGPEIEEDFYNFECLNLPKDHPARDMQDSFYITPEILLRTHTSPVQARTLRKHEPNSPIRMIAPGKVFRWDNDATHSPVFHQVEGLVVDKGIKFSDLKGTLEIFLKDLFGTDTKIRFRASYFPFTEPSAEVDISFASRTHAASDDPDWLEILGCGMVHNMVLKINGYDPDIVSGFAFGMGIERIAMLLYGIDDLRNFYENDVRFLKQF
;
A
#
# COMPACT_ATOMS: atom_id res chain seq x y z
N MET A 1 68.40 -52.71 -12.27
CA MET A 1 67.25 -53.29 -11.53
C MET A 1 66.74 -54.40 -12.38
N ASP A 2 67.07 -55.61 -11.95
CA ASP A 2 66.89 -56.84 -12.72
C ASP A 2 65.43 -57.09 -13.07
N ALA A 3 65.16 -57.41 -14.34
CA ALA A 3 63.87 -57.84 -14.83
C ALA A 3 63.54 -59.18 -14.12
N LEU A 4 62.70 -59.11 -13.09
CA LEU A 4 62.06 -60.24 -12.48
C LEU A 4 61.33 -61.01 -13.57
N ASP A 5 61.83 -62.25 -13.83
CA ASP A 5 61.17 -63.15 -14.75
C ASP A 5 59.81 -63.58 -14.11
N LEU A 6 58.75 -62.86 -14.51
CA LEU A 6 57.39 -63.07 -13.99
C LEU A 6 56.88 -64.42 -14.47
N SER A 7 56.20 -65.14 -13.59
CA SER A 7 55.52 -66.40 -13.95
C SER A 7 54.49 -66.17 -15.06
N SER A 8 54.13 -67.23 -15.78
CA SER A 8 53.10 -67.19 -16.84
C SER A 8 51.80 -66.54 -16.32
N THR A 9 51.39 -66.87 -15.11
CA THR A 9 50.20 -66.38 -14.45
C THR A 9 50.27 -64.87 -14.15
N ALA A 10 51.46 -64.35 -13.73
CA ALA A 10 51.67 -62.95 -13.48
C ALA A 10 51.71 -62.10 -14.78
N LYS A 11 52.22 -62.66 -15.86
CA LYS A 11 52.16 -62.02 -17.21
C LYS A 11 50.76 -61.98 -17.77
N GLU A 12 49.94 -62.99 -17.55
CA GLU A 12 48.54 -63.08 -17.96
C GLU A 12 47.65 -62.05 -17.19
N MET A 13 47.81 -61.98 -15.86
CA MET A 13 47.16 -60.99 -15.05
C MET A 13 47.51 -59.54 -15.43
N LYS A 14 48.76 -59.28 -15.83
CA LYS A 14 49.16 -57.96 -16.32
C LYS A 14 48.47 -57.60 -17.63
N LYS A 15 48.31 -58.59 -18.53
CA LYS A 15 47.55 -58.41 -19.78
C LYS A 15 46.06 -58.17 -19.51
N ASP A 16 45.47 -58.97 -18.64
CA ASP A 16 44.06 -58.84 -18.25
C ASP A 16 43.78 -57.48 -17.61
N LEU A 17 44.68 -56.95 -16.77
CA LEU A 17 44.54 -55.60 -16.19
C LEU A 17 44.63 -54.52 -17.25
N ALA A 18 45.50 -54.66 -18.27
CA ALA A 18 45.58 -53.67 -19.36
C ALA A 18 44.35 -53.70 -20.24
N GLU A 19 43.83 -54.88 -20.61
CA GLU A 19 42.64 -55.07 -21.38
C GLU A 19 41.38 -54.49 -20.60
N LEU A 20 41.31 -54.80 -19.30
CA LEU A 20 40.25 -54.30 -18.43
C LEU A 20 40.24 -52.75 -18.32
N SER A 21 41.46 -52.16 -18.20
CA SER A 21 41.62 -50.71 -18.16
C SER A 21 41.16 -50.06 -19.45
N SER A 22 41.59 -50.61 -20.62
CA SER A 22 41.16 -50.09 -21.92
C SER A 22 39.63 -50.18 -22.08
N PHE A 23 39.07 -51.34 -21.75
CA PHE A 23 37.64 -51.54 -21.82
C PHE A 23 36.82 -50.60 -20.89
N ALA A 24 37.34 -50.38 -19.67
CA ALA A 24 36.73 -49.44 -18.73
C ALA A 24 36.74 -47.99 -19.30
N PHE A 25 37.89 -47.59 -19.89
CA PHE A 25 38.02 -46.25 -20.47
C PHE A 25 37.08 -46.01 -21.66
N ASP A 26 36.90 -47.02 -22.51
CA ASP A 26 35.97 -46.95 -23.63
C ASP A 26 34.51 -46.80 -23.14
N GLN A 27 34.12 -47.57 -22.13
CA GLN A 27 32.79 -47.50 -21.52
C GLN A 27 32.54 -46.16 -20.84
N ILE A 28 33.52 -45.65 -20.05
CA ILE A 28 33.43 -44.34 -19.40
C ILE A 28 33.30 -43.22 -20.44
N SER A 29 34.08 -43.31 -21.53
CA SER A 29 34.06 -42.30 -22.60
C SER A 29 32.73 -42.26 -23.36
N ALA A 30 32.11 -43.43 -23.59
CA ALA A 30 30.83 -43.58 -24.30
C ALA A 30 29.61 -43.22 -23.43
N CYS A 31 29.77 -43.10 -22.11
CA CYS A 31 28.71 -42.85 -21.16
C CYS A 31 28.03 -41.48 -21.39
N LYS A 32 26.70 -41.43 -21.36
CA LYS A 32 25.90 -40.27 -21.65
C LYS A 32 25.21 -39.63 -20.44
N ASP A 33 25.06 -40.36 -19.36
CA ASP A 33 24.38 -39.85 -18.16
C ASP A 33 25.05 -40.35 -16.86
N GLU A 34 24.70 -39.69 -15.74
CA GLU A 34 25.27 -39.96 -14.42
C GLU A 34 24.89 -41.36 -13.86
N LYS A 35 23.72 -41.91 -14.26
CA LYS A 35 23.26 -43.22 -13.78
C LYS A 35 24.08 -44.34 -14.45
N GLU A 36 24.24 -44.22 -15.74
CA GLU A 36 25.09 -45.15 -16.53
C GLU A 36 26.53 -45.12 -16.02
N LEU A 37 27.08 -43.94 -15.71
CA LEU A 37 28.42 -43.80 -15.13
C LEU A 37 28.54 -44.48 -13.76
N GLN A 38 27.50 -44.38 -12.93
CA GLN A 38 27.46 -45.05 -11.63
C GLN A 38 27.36 -46.57 -11.77
N GLU A 39 26.61 -47.08 -12.75
CA GLU A 39 26.58 -48.52 -13.06
C GLU A 39 27.94 -49.04 -13.53
N ILE A 40 28.61 -48.30 -14.40
CA ILE A 40 30.00 -48.59 -14.83
C ILE A 40 30.91 -48.64 -13.62
N LYS A 41 30.87 -47.65 -12.74
CA LYS A 41 31.67 -47.63 -11.50
C LYS A 41 31.45 -48.89 -10.66
N VAL A 42 30.20 -49.29 -10.46
CA VAL A 42 29.86 -50.50 -9.69
C VAL A 42 30.34 -51.77 -10.40
N SER A 43 30.25 -51.87 -11.72
CA SER A 43 30.65 -53.03 -12.50
C SER A 43 32.15 -53.27 -12.50
N PHE A 44 32.96 -52.20 -12.43
CA PHE A 44 34.44 -52.34 -12.41
C PHE A 44 35.00 -52.33 -10.99
N LEU A 45 34.55 -51.39 -10.13
CA LEU A 45 35.15 -51.12 -8.81
C LEU A 45 34.33 -51.69 -7.63
N GLY A 46 33.13 -52.18 -7.87
CA GLY A 46 32.24 -52.71 -6.84
C GLY A 46 32.78 -53.97 -6.14
N LYS A 47 32.15 -54.40 -5.05
CA LYS A 47 32.54 -55.61 -4.27
C LYS A 47 32.59 -56.91 -5.11
N LYS A 48 31.78 -56.99 -6.18
CA LYS A 48 31.75 -58.08 -7.16
C LYS A 48 32.24 -57.61 -8.53
N GLY A 49 32.92 -56.48 -8.61
CA GLY A 49 33.37 -55.88 -9.85
C GLY A 49 34.56 -56.64 -10.49
N LYS A 50 34.73 -56.36 -11.79
CA LYS A 50 35.75 -57.06 -12.61
C LYS A 50 37.14 -56.87 -12.03
N LEU A 51 37.53 -55.71 -11.54
CA LEU A 51 38.81 -55.45 -10.90
C LEU A 51 38.98 -56.24 -9.58
N THR A 52 37.89 -56.36 -8.81
CA THR A 52 37.91 -57.15 -7.55
C THR A 52 38.03 -58.64 -7.81
N ALA A 53 37.53 -59.13 -8.96
CA ALA A 53 37.71 -60.53 -9.37
C ALA A 53 39.21 -60.87 -9.65
N ILE A 54 39.91 -59.96 -10.37
CA ILE A 54 41.37 -60.12 -10.63
C ILE A 54 42.13 -60.02 -9.31
N LEU A 55 41.80 -59.14 -8.37
CA LEU A 55 42.44 -59.07 -7.06
C LEU A 55 42.26 -60.35 -6.24
N LYS A 56 41.20 -61.12 -6.39
CA LYS A 56 41.06 -62.43 -5.71
C LYS A 56 41.95 -63.46 -6.27
N GLN A 57 42.27 -63.45 -7.55
CA GLN A 57 43.22 -64.39 -8.19
C GLN A 57 44.65 -64.10 -7.76
N MET A 58 45.01 -62.92 -7.27
CA MET A 58 46.35 -62.63 -6.70
C MET A 58 46.73 -63.55 -5.53
N ARG A 59 45.78 -64.26 -4.94
CA ARG A 59 46.09 -65.25 -3.88
C ARG A 59 46.99 -66.39 -4.37
N GLU A 60 46.96 -66.69 -5.64
CA GLU A 60 47.65 -67.76 -6.29
C GLU A 60 49.08 -67.39 -6.68
N LEU A 61 49.44 -66.08 -6.57
CA LEU A 61 50.80 -65.58 -6.89
C LEU A 61 51.83 -65.82 -5.75
N SER A 62 53.12 -65.90 -6.11
CA SER A 62 54.21 -65.95 -5.16
C SER A 62 54.36 -64.66 -4.33
N ASN A 63 54.94 -64.76 -3.15
CA ASN A 63 55.15 -63.62 -2.25
C ASN A 63 56.03 -62.50 -2.86
N LYS A 64 56.84 -62.79 -3.90
CA LYS A 64 57.63 -61.78 -4.60
C LYS A 64 56.92 -61.08 -5.72
N GLU A 65 55.87 -61.68 -6.30
CA GLU A 65 55.09 -61.15 -7.41
C GLU A 65 53.85 -60.33 -6.92
N LYS A 66 53.33 -60.69 -5.75
CA LYS A 66 52.12 -59.94 -5.13
C LYS A 66 52.31 -58.44 -5.04
N PRO A 67 53.50 -57.94 -4.61
CA PRO A 67 53.67 -56.47 -4.56
C PRO A 67 53.62 -55.80 -5.93
N VAL A 68 54.23 -56.46 -6.96
CA VAL A 68 54.29 -55.87 -8.32
C VAL A 68 52.90 -55.79 -8.97
N VAL A 69 52.11 -56.86 -8.90
CA VAL A 69 50.79 -56.94 -9.44
C VAL A 69 49.81 -56.04 -8.60
N GLY A 70 50.05 -55.97 -7.28
CA GLY A 70 49.29 -55.10 -6.38
C GLY A 70 49.44 -53.62 -6.71
N VAL A 71 50.68 -53.17 -6.99
CA VAL A 71 50.91 -51.78 -7.43
C VAL A 71 50.22 -51.51 -8.75
N LEU A 72 50.37 -52.41 -9.75
CA LEU A 72 49.67 -52.25 -11.04
C LEU A 72 48.12 -52.18 -10.89
N THR A 73 47.54 -53.04 -10.06
CA THR A 73 46.13 -53.10 -9.84
C THR A 73 45.64 -51.79 -9.16
N ASN A 74 46.41 -51.25 -8.20
CA ASN A 74 46.11 -50.00 -7.57
C ASN A 74 46.21 -48.81 -8.54
N THR A 75 47.20 -48.81 -9.43
CA THR A 75 47.32 -47.78 -10.49
C THR A 75 46.09 -47.81 -11.43
N VAL A 76 45.77 -49.03 -11.93
CA VAL A 76 44.60 -49.18 -12.80
C VAL A 76 43.28 -48.73 -12.09
N ARG A 77 43.18 -49.02 -10.79
CA ARG A 77 42.04 -48.55 -9.98
C ARG A 77 42.00 -47.04 -9.90
N ALA A 78 43.12 -46.41 -9.58
CA ALA A 78 43.21 -44.94 -9.51
C ALA A 78 42.87 -44.29 -10.86
N ASP A 79 43.44 -44.82 -11.95
CA ASP A 79 43.16 -44.30 -13.31
C ASP A 79 41.68 -44.38 -13.70
N ILE A 80 41.01 -45.48 -13.31
CA ILE A 80 39.56 -45.63 -13.53
C ILE A 80 38.77 -44.65 -12.66
N GLU A 81 39.12 -44.49 -11.37
CA GLU A 81 38.46 -43.55 -10.46
C GLU A 81 38.62 -42.10 -10.93
N ASP A 82 39.83 -41.73 -11.38
CA ASP A 82 40.09 -40.38 -11.91
C ASP A 82 39.31 -40.09 -13.19
N ARG A 83 39.26 -41.08 -14.12
CA ARG A 83 38.45 -40.92 -15.36
C ARG A 83 36.96 -40.83 -15.08
N ILE A 84 36.45 -41.62 -14.14
CA ILE A 84 35.03 -41.51 -13.70
C ILE A 84 34.76 -40.13 -13.12
N SER A 85 35.66 -39.61 -12.29
CA SER A 85 35.53 -38.30 -11.69
C SER A 85 35.53 -37.17 -12.73
N ALA A 86 36.47 -37.24 -13.68
CA ALA A 86 36.53 -36.28 -14.78
C ALA A 86 35.25 -36.31 -15.67
N LYS A 87 34.78 -37.53 -16.01
CA LYS A 87 33.54 -37.68 -16.79
C LYS A 87 32.29 -37.19 -16.06
N LEU A 88 32.23 -37.38 -14.75
CA LEU A 88 31.14 -36.86 -13.92
C LEU A 88 31.07 -35.32 -13.96
N GLU A 89 32.22 -34.68 -13.85
CA GLU A 89 32.27 -33.21 -13.92
C GLU A 89 31.94 -32.69 -15.33
N GLU A 90 32.35 -33.42 -16.39
CA GLU A 90 31.93 -33.11 -17.76
C GLU A 90 30.40 -33.18 -17.93
N LEU A 91 29.79 -34.29 -17.48
CA LEU A 91 28.33 -34.49 -17.56
C LEU A 91 27.55 -33.43 -16.76
N LYS A 92 28.04 -33.10 -15.56
CA LYS A 92 27.43 -32.00 -14.75
C LYS A 92 27.51 -30.66 -15.47
N THR A 93 28.67 -30.33 -16.04
CA THR A 93 28.87 -29.09 -16.78
C THR A 93 27.98 -29.03 -18.02
N MET A 94 27.89 -30.13 -18.78
CA MET A 94 26.97 -30.21 -19.93
C MET A 94 25.51 -29.99 -19.51
N ARG A 95 25.07 -30.62 -18.43
CA ARG A 95 23.72 -30.48 -17.88
C ARG A 95 23.45 -29.05 -17.44
N LEU A 96 24.42 -28.43 -16.75
CA LEU A 96 24.30 -27.04 -16.30
C LEU A 96 24.19 -26.08 -17.49
N ASN A 97 25.05 -26.24 -18.51
CA ASN A 97 25.03 -25.41 -19.70
C ASN A 97 23.73 -25.57 -20.52
N ALA A 98 23.23 -26.81 -20.61
CA ALA A 98 21.91 -27.07 -21.24
C ALA A 98 20.78 -26.40 -20.47
N LYS A 99 20.83 -26.47 -19.14
CA LYS A 99 19.83 -25.78 -18.29
C LYS A 99 19.90 -24.26 -18.46
N ILE A 100 21.09 -23.67 -18.39
CA ILE A 100 21.29 -22.22 -18.60
C ILE A 100 20.77 -21.78 -19.97
N LYS A 101 21.08 -22.56 -21.02
CA LYS A 101 20.59 -22.25 -22.37
C LYS A 101 19.09 -22.29 -22.50
N ASN A 102 18.43 -23.27 -21.85
CA ASN A 102 16.98 -23.42 -21.89
C ASN A 102 16.25 -22.40 -20.98
N GLU A 103 16.90 -21.90 -19.95
CA GLU A 103 16.37 -20.89 -19.02
C GLU A 103 16.78 -19.45 -19.37
N THR A 104 17.31 -19.22 -20.58
CA THR A 104 17.67 -17.88 -21.04
C THR A 104 16.42 -17.01 -21.13
N VAL A 105 16.40 -15.93 -20.40
CA VAL A 105 15.32 -14.92 -20.44
C VAL A 105 15.77 -13.77 -21.32
N ASP A 106 14.89 -13.35 -22.22
CA ASP A 106 15.13 -12.16 -23.04
C ASP A 106 14.98 -10.90 -22.16
N ILE A 107 16.11 -10.30 -21.80
CA ILE A 107 16.17 -9.09 -20.95
C ILE A 107 15.78 -7.83 -21.72
N THR A 108 15.57 -7.88 -23.02
CA THR A 108 15.09 -6.74 -23.82
C THR A 108 13.57 -6.60 -23.75
N LEU A 109 12.86 -7.62 -23.30
CA LEU A 109 11.43 -7.54 -23.07
C LEU A 109 11.13 -6.57 -21.93
N PRO A 110 10.12 -5.69 -22.09
CA PRO A 110 9.74 -4.77 -21.03
C PRO A 110 9.30 -5.55 -19.78
N SER A 111 9.81 -5.15 -18.62
CA SER A 111 9.36 -5.70 -17.34
C SER A 111 7.87 -5.46 -17.13
N ARG A 112 7.18 -6.36 -16.44
CA ARG A 112 5.83 -6.08 -15.95
C ARG A 112 5.95 -4.91 -14.98
N ARG A 113 5.39 -3.74 -15.36
CA ARG A 113 5.28 -2.61 -14.44
C ARG A 113 4.42 -3.06 -13.26
N SER A 114 4.95 -2.95 -12.05
CA SER A 114 4.12 -3.05 -10.86
C SER A 114 3.08 -1.93 -10.90
N ILE A 115 1.81 -2.28 -10.81
CA ILE A 115 0.74 -1.29 -10.67
C ILE A 115 0.90 -0.71 -9.26
N THR A 116 1.41 0.52 -9.17
CA THR A 116 1.39 1.28 -7.91
C THR A 116 -0.04 1.75 -7.66
N GLY A 117 -0.52 1.53 -6.45
CA GLY A 117 -1.81 2.06 -6.04
C GLY A 117 -1.78 3.60 -5.98
N HIS A 118 -2.95 4.21 -6.11
CA HIS A 118 -3.15 5.66 -6.01
C HIS A 118 -4.06 5.98 -4.83
N VAL A 119 -3.88 7.15 -4.23
CA VAL A 119 -4.77 7.64 -3.18
C VAL A 119 -6.07 8.12 -3.84
N HIS A 120 -7.20 7.76 -3.24
CA HIS A 120 -8.51 8.19 -3.72
C HIS A 120 -8.60 9.72 -3.81
N PRO A 121 -9.25 10.32 -4.84
CA PRO A 121 -9.30 11.79 -5.00
C PRO A 121 -9.95 12.52 -3.81
N LEU A 122 -10.95 11.92 -3.16
CA LEU A 122 -11.52 12.48 -1.92
C LEU A 122 -10.48 12.54 -0.79
N ASP A 123 -9.71 11.48 -0.59
CA ASP A 123 -8.66 11.46 0.42
C ASP A 123 -7.56 12.48 0.13
N LYS A 124 -7.23 12.70 -1.14
CA LYS A 124 -6.29 13.76 -1.53
C LYS A 124 -6.83 15.14 -1.16
N ALA A 125 -8.08 15.44 -1.55
CA ALA A 125 -8.72 16.70 -1.24
C ALA A 125 -8.81 16.92 0.29
N LEU A 126 -9.25 15.90 1.04
CA LEU A 126 -9.34 15.95 2.49
C LEU A 126 -7.99 16.25 3.14
N ARG A 127 -6.93 15.58 2.69
CA ARG A 127 -5.56 15.81 3.21
C ARG A 127 -5.07 17.23 2.93
N GLU A 128 -5.36 17.80 1.75
CA GLU A 128 -4.97 19.18 1.44
C GLU A 128 -5.74 20.18 2.30
N VAL A 129 -7.04 19.99 2.50
CA VAL A 129 -7.86 20.80 3.43
C VAL A 129 -7.29 20.73 4.85
N MET A 130 -7.06 19.52 5.37
CA MET A 130 -6.51 19.34 6.71
C MET A 130 -5.12 19.98 6.87
N LYS A 131 -4.22 19.81 5.90
CA LYS A 131 -2.89 20.44 5.92
C LYS A 131 -2.95 21.95 6.01
N SER A 132 -3.86 22.59 5.27
CA SER A 132 -4.03 24.05 5.31
C SER A 132 -4.41 24.52 6.72
N PHE A 133 -5.38 23.88 7.37
CA PHE A 133 -5.80 24.22 8.73
C PHE A 133 -4.75 23.87 9.79
N ILE A 134 -4.06 22.73 9.68
CA ILE A 134 -2.96 22.37 10.60
C ILE A 134 -1.84 23.42 10.54
N ARG A 135 -1.50 23.93 9.34
CA ARG A 135 -0.51 25.05 9.20
C ARG A 135 -0.96 26.32 9.88
N MET A 136 -2.26 26.56 9.98
CA MET A 136 -2.85 27.68 10.72
C MET A 136 -3.01 27.43 12.23
N GLY A 137 -2.51 26.27 12.73
CA GLY A 137 -2.52 25.93 14.15
C GLY A 137 -3.81 25.28 14.66
N TYR A 138 -4.60 24.67 13.78
CA TYR A 138 -5.78 23.88 14.19
C TYR A 138 -5.38 22.48 14.59
N SER A 139 -5.96 21.96 15.69
CA SER A 139 -5.95 20.53 16.01
C SER A 139 -6.99 19.79 15.18
N VAL A 140 -6.76 18.49 14.98
CA VAL A 140 -7.73 17.59 14.33
C VAL A 140 -8.42 16.78 15.41
N GLU A 141 -9.73 16.90 15.51
CA GLU A 141 -10.55 16.17 16.47
C GLU A 141 -11.48 15.21 15.75
N GLU A 142 -11.67 14.02 16.30
CA GLU A 142 -12.52 12.98 15.76
C GLU A 142 -13.65 12.63 16.72
N GLY A 143 -14.75 12.11 16.18
CA GLY A 143 -15.90 11.67 16.96
C GLY A 143 -16.66 10.52 16.28
N PRO A 144 -17.62 9.91 16.97
CA PRO A 144 -18.37 8.76 16.46
C PRO A 144 -19.26 9.12 15.27
N GLU A 145 -19.42 8.17 14.34
CA GLU A 145 -20.38 8.30 13.22
C GLU A 145 -21.84 8.01 13.68
N ILE A 146 -21.99 7.09 14.63
CA ILE A 146 -23.26 6.82 15.33
C ILE A 146 -23.28 7.71 16.54
N GLU A 147 -24.25 8.65 16.57
CA GLU A 147 -24.25 9.74 17.54
C GLU A 147 -25.57 9.80 18.31
N GLU A 148 -25.54 10.41 19.48
CA GLU A 148 -26.71 10.73 20.25
C GLU A 148 -27.39 11.98 19.69
N ASP A 149 -28.71 12.00 19.64
CA ASP A 149 -29.53 13.14 19.24
C ASP A 149 -29.14 14.43 20.01
N PHE A 150 -28.80 14.27 21.29
CA PHE A 150 -28.34 15.34 22.16
C PHE A 150 -27.12 16.08 21.57
N TYR A 151 -26.08 15.36 21.12
CA TYR A 151 -24.90 16.01 20.55
C TYR A 151 -25.12 16.46 19.12
N ASN A 152 -25.95 15.73 18.36
CA ASN A 152 -26.18 16.06 16.96
C ASN A 152 -27.09 17.29 16.81
N PHE A 153 -27.96 17.56 17.79
CA PHE A 153 -28.96 18.63 17.70
C PHE A 153 -29.07 19.51 18.95
N GLU A 154 -29.40 18.96 20.12
CA GLU A 154 -29.72 19.78 21.29
C GLU A 154 -28.53 20.64 21.74
N CYS A 155 -27.33 20.12 21.78
CA CYS A 155 -26.11 20.88 22.09
C CYS A 155 -25.77 21.97 21.08
N LEU A 156 -26.42 21.97 19.90
CA LEU A 156 -26.20 22.89 18.80
C LEU A 156 -27.35 23.87 18.60
N ASN A 157 -28.11 24.13 19.67
CA ASN A 157 -29.27 25.04 19.64
C ASN A 157 -30.43 24.56 18.74
N LEU A 158 -30.59 23.24 18.59
CA LEU A 158 -31.68 22.60 17.87
C LEU A 158 -32.52 21.73 18.82
N PRO A 159 -33.44 22.32 19.63
CA PRO A 159 -34.30 21.55 20.51
C PRO A 159 -35.25 20.62 19.73
N LYS A 160 -35.90 19.67 20.45
CA LYS A 160 -36.65 18.57 19.83
C LYS A 160 -37.74 19.02 18.85
N ASP A 161 -38.35 20.17 19.11
CA ASP A 161 -39.44 20.70 18.29
C ASP A 161 -38.97 21.76 17.24
N HIS A 162 -37.66 21.84 17.00
CA HIS A 162 -37.15 22.84 16.06
C HIS A 162 -37.35 22.39 14.60
N PRO A 163 -38.01 23.20 13.72
CA PRO A 163 -38.33 22.78 12.35
C PRO A 163 -37.08 22.46 11.47
N ALA A 164 -35.90 23.01 11.79
CA ALA A 164 -34.69 22.74 11.06
C ALA A 164 -34.17 21.27 11.25
N ARG A 165 -34.75 20.49 12.18
CA ARG A 165 -34.43 19.06 12.28
C ARG A 165 -35.00 18.27 11.12
N ASP A 166 -36.21 18.58 10.67
CA ASP A 166 -36.88 17.93 9.55
C ASP A 166 -36.10 18.16 8.23
N MET A 167 -35.40 19.30 8.13
CA MET A 167 -34.56 19.63 6.98
C MET A 167 -33.25 18.86 6.90
N GLN A 168 -32.87 18.10 7.96
CA GLN A 168 -31.61 17.37 8.00
C GLN A 168 -31.72 15.95 7.43
N ASP A 169 -32.92 15.48 7.07
CA ASP A 169 -33.14 14.14 6.48
C ASP A 169 -32.34 13.04 7.18
N SER A 170 -32.54 12.91 8.51
CA SER A 170 -31.66 12.12 9.39
C SER A 170 -31.99 10.65 9.38
N PHE A 171 -30.94 9.78 9.39
CA PHE A 171 -31.08 8.35 9.60
C PHE A 171 -31.08 8.01 11.10
N TYR A 172 -32.25 7.81 11.69
CA TYR A 172 -32.40 7.38 13.07
C TYR A 172 -32.32 5.85 13.22
N ILE A 173 -31.54 5.39 14.19
CA ILE A 173 -31.47 3.99 14.63
C ILE A 173 -32.49 3.75 15.74
N THR A 174 -32.54 4.65 16.71
CA THR A 174 -33.55 4.76 17.74
C THR A 174 -34.00 6.23 17.87
N PRO A 175 -35.04 6.57 18.62
CA PRO A 175 -35.43 7.99 18.81
C PRO A 175 -34.32 8.88 19.37
N GLU A 176 -33.29 8.31 19.95
CA GLU A 176 -32.19 9.02 20.64
C GLU A 176 -30.83 8.81 19.99
N ILE A 177 -30.72 7.89 19.01
CA ILE A 177 -29.48 7.53 18.36
C ILE A 177 -29.66 7.59 16.83
N LEU A 178 -28.74 8.28 16.15
CA LEU A 178 -28.78 8.46 14.70
C LEU A 178 -27.38 8.37 14.07
N LEU A 179 -27.34 8.27 12.77
CA LEU A 179 -26.12 8.55 12.02
C LEU A 179 -25.97 10.08 11.94
N ARG A 180 -24.81 10.62 12.35
CA ARG A 180 -24.60 12.08 12.39
C ARG A 180 -24.82 12.73 11.03
N THR A 181 -25.55 13.85 11.02
CA THR A 181 -25.90 14.59 9.80
C THR A 181 -24.85 15.63 9.40
N HIS A 182 -23.94 15.94 10.31
CA HIS A 182 -22.81 16.85 10.18
C HIS A 182 -21.73 16.49 11.19
N THR A 183 -20.56 17.11 11.11
CA THR A 183 -19.48 16.83 12.08
C THR A 183 -19.51 17.75 13.31
N SER A 184 -20.50 18.63 13.42
CA SER A 184 -20.69 19.54 14.57
C SER A 184 -20.82 18.84 15.94
N PRO A 185 -21.31 17.58 16.08
CA PRO A 185 -21.23 16.86 17.35
C PRO A 185 -19.82 16.80 17.94
N VAL A 186 -18.79 16.72 17.08
CA VAL A 186 -17.40 16.75 17.52
C VAL A 186 -17.04 18.08 18.15
N GLN A 187 -17.57 19.19 17.63
CA GLN A 187 -17.40 20.52 18.22
C GLN A 187 -18.02 20.57 19.62
N ALA A 188 -19.27 20.09 19.77
CA ALA A 188 -19.96 20.04 21.08
C ALA A 188 -19.20 19.16 22.08
N ARG A 189 -18.72 17.98 21.65
CA ARG A 189 -17.90 17.08 22.48
C ARG A 189 -16.59 17.75 22.89
N THR A 190 -15.93 18.45 21.98
CA THR A 190 -14.67 19.16 22.26
C THR A 190 -14.89 20.29 23.27
N LEU A 191 -15.93 21.11 23.10
CA LEU A 191 -16.30 22.14 24.06
C LEU A 191 -16.49 21.56 25.47
N ARG A 192 -17.20 20.43 25.60
CA ARG A 192 -17.50 19.78 26.89
C ARG A 192 -16.31 19.05 27.51
N LYS A 193 -15.32 18.67 26.71
CA LYS A 193 -14.10 18.00 27.15
C LYS A 193 -13.05 18.96 27.72
N HIS A 194 -13.00 20.17 27.19
CA HIS A 194 -12.05 21.20 27.60
C HIS A 194 -12.55 21.98 28.82
N GLU A 195 -11.63 22.65 29.51
CA GLU A 195 -12.01 23.55 30.62
C GLU A 195 -12.88 24.70 30.10
N PRO A 196 -13.94 25.09 30.85
CA PRO A 196 -14.79 26.20 30.46
C PRO A 196 -14.01 27.47 30.14
N ASN A 197 -14.40 28.14 29.07
CA ASN A 197 -13.77 29.40 28.56
C ASN A 197 -12.30 29.26 28.14
N SER A 198 -11.76 28.02 28.02
CA SER A 198 -10.44 27.80 27.45
C SER A 198 -10.44 28.00 25.93
N PRO A 199 -9.33 28.49 25.35
CA PRO A 199 -9.25 28.67 23.90
C PRO A 199 -9.27 27.32 23.17
N ILE A 200 -10.07 27.24 22.11
CA ILE A 200 -10.17 26.07 21.21
C ILE A 200 -9.93 26.54 19.77
N ARG A 201 -9.16 25.75 19.03
CA ARG A 201 -8.98 25.90 17.59
C ARG A 201 -8.83 24.51 16.98
N MET A 202 -9.92 24.03 16.37
CA MET A 202 -9.97 22.66 15.88
C MET A 202 -10.68 22.55 14.53
N ILE A 203 -10.39 21.46 13.82
CA ILE A 203 -11.19 20.96 12.71
C ILE A 203 -11.68 19.54 13.01
N ALA A 204 -12.86 19.21 12.52
CA ALA A 204 -13.49 17.90 12.64
C ALA A 204 -13.76 17.32 11.25
N PRO A 205 -12.82 16.51 10.68
CA PRO A 205 -13.09 15.77 9.46
C PRO A 205 -13.92 14.52 9.76
N GLY A 206 -14.80 14.13 8.82
CA GLY A 206 -15.50 12.86 8.96
C GLY A 206 -16.62 12.65 7.96
N LYS A 207 -17.11 11.41 7.92
CA LYS A 207 -18.29 11.03 7.16
C LYS A 207 -19.55 11.51 7.88
N VAL A 208 -20.53 11.89 7.09
CA VAL A 208 -21.85 12.32 7.54
C VAL A 208 -22.92 11.68 6.65
N PHE A 209 -24.17 11.64 7.15
CA PHE A 209 -25.22 10.81 6.58
C PHE A 209 -26.52 11.61 6.48
N ARG A 210 -27.12 11.65 5.29
CA ARG A 210 -28.43 12.30 5.06
C ARG A 210 -29.23 11.47 4.08
N TRP A 211 -30.54 11.44 4.24
CA TRP A 211 -31.43 10.75 3.31
C TRP A 211 -31.64 11.61 2.05
N ASP A 212 -30.58 11.73 1.26
CA ASP A 212 -30.59 12.50 0.02
C ASP A 212 -29.73 11.80 -1.02
N ASN A 213 -30.21 11.68 -2.26
CA ASN A 213 -29.52 10.94 -3.31
C ASN A 213 -29.88 11.47 -4.70
N ASP A 214 -29.06 12.37 -5.25
CA ASP A 214 -29.17 12.87 -6.61
C ASP A 214 -27.76 13.04 -7.25
N ALA A 215 -27.65 13.73 -8.39
CA ALA A 215 -26.38 13.96 -9.07
C ALA A 215 -25.39 14.83 -8.27
N THR A 216 -25.90 15.59 -7.30
CA THR A 216 -25.16 16.54 -6.46
C THR A 216 -25.11 16.15 -4.99
N HIS A 217 -25.89 15.14 -4.58
CA HIS A 217 -26.01 14.65 -3.21
C HIS A 217 -25.83 13.15 -3.13
N SER A 218 -25.19 12.70 -2.07
CA SER A 218 -25.00 11.28 -1.74
C SER A 218 -25.48 11.02 -0.31
N PRO A 219 -26.07 9.85 -0.02
CA PRO A 219 -26.47 9.49 1.35
C PRO A 219 -25.30 9.48 2.34
N VAL A 220 -24.09 9.31 1.84
CA VAL A 220 -22.85 9.38 2.60
C VAL A 220 -21.93 10.38 1.90
N PHE A 221 -21.44 11.35 2.64
CA PHE A 221 -20.45 12.30 2.13
C PHE A 221 -19.48 12.72 3.23
N HIS A 222 -18.42 13.43 2.88
CA HIS A 222 -17.38 13.84 3.82
C HIS A 222 -17.50 15.34 4.11
N GLN A 223 -17.40 15.68 5.38
CA GLN A 223 -17.38 17.06 5.84
C GLN A 223 -16.11 17.36 6.62
N VAL A 224 -15.65 18.59 6.53
CA VAL A 224 -14.72 19.18 7.50
C VAL A 224 -15.39 20.40 8.08
N GLU A 225 -15.57 20.40 9.38
CA GLU A 225 -16.02 21.57 10.12
C GLU A 225 -14.90 22.10 10.99
N GLY A 226 -14.87 23.40 11.20
CA GLY A 226 -13.91 24.07 12.06
C GLY A 226 -14.59 24.89 13.15
N LEU A 227 -13.95 24.95 14.31
CA LEU A 227 -14.37 25.73 15.45
C LEU A 227 -13.17 26.50 16.02
N VAL A 228 -13.39 27.79 16.25
CA VAL A 228 -12.49 28.63 17.05
C VAL A 228 -13.29 29.28 18.16
N VAL A 229 -12.83 29.15 19.40
CA VAL A 229 -13.37 29.83 20.57
C VAL A 229 -12.23 30.46 21.33
N ASP A 230 -12.28 31.74 21.59
CA ASP A 230 -11.31 32.49 22.41
C ASP A 230 -11.92 33.84 22.82
N LYS A 231 -11.18 34.60 23.62
CA LYS A 231 -11.53 35.95 24.00
C LYS A 231 -11.47 36.91 22.81
N GLY A 232 -12.54 37.66 22.59
CA GLY A 232 -12.57 38.74 21.62
C GLY A 232 -12.57 38.35 20.14
N ILE A 233 -12.92 37.12 19.81
CA ILE A 233 -13.08 36.60 18.44
C ILE A 233 -14.20 37.40 17.73
N LYS A 234 -13.94 37.82 16.48
CA LYS A 234 -14.83 38.63 15.67
C LYS A 234 -15.10 37.98 14.33
N PHE A 235 -16.16 38.43 13.66
CA PHE A 235 -16.50 38.00 12.29
C PHE A 235 -15.38 38.32 11.28
N SER A 236 -14.55 39.34 11.52
CA SER A 236 -13.38 39.66 10.72
C SER A 236 -12.31 38.53 10.78
N ASP A 237 -12.21 37.86 11.94
CA ASP A 237 -11.23 36.78 12.12
C ASP A 237 -11.67 35.53 11.34
N LEU A 238 -13.00 35.25 11.33
CA LEU A 238 -13.59 34.24 10.47
C LEU A 238 -13.33 34.55 8.99
N LYS A 239 -13.59 35.79 8.55
CA LYS A 239 -13.32 36.18 7.15
C LYS A 239 -11.87 36.00 6.77
N GLY A 240 -10.93 36.47 7.59
CA GLY A 240 -9.50 36.36 7.34
C GLY A 240 -9.04 34.91 7.27
N THR A 241 -9.51 34.06 8.19
CA THR A 241 -9.21 32.62 8.21
C THR A 241 -9.66 31.94 6.92
N LEU A 242 -10.91 32.14 6.51
CA LEU A 242 -11.46 31.51 5.32
C LEU A 242 -10.85 32.08 4.03
N GLU A 243 -10.51 33.35 3.99
CA GLU A 243 -9.81 33.95 2.85
C GLU A 243 -8.41 33.35 2.65
N ILE A 244 -7.64 33.17 3.72
CA ILE A 244 -6.34 32.52 3.68
C ILE A 244 -6.48 31.06 3.20
N PHE A 245 -7.40 30.33 3.78
CA PHE A 245 -7.67 28.94 3.42
C PHE A 245 -8.04 28.77 1.95
N LEU A 246 -9.02 29.54 1.46
CA LEU A 246 -9.52 29.42 0.10
C LEU A 246 -8.47 29.83 -0.94
N LYS A 247 -7.65 30.84 -0.65
CA LYS A 247 -6.53 31.24 -1.50
C LYS A 247 -5.38 30.22 -1.49
N ASP A 248 -5.10 29.58 -0.35
CA ASP A 248 -4.11 28.47 -0.26
C ASP A 248 -4.56 27.26 -1.09
N LEU A 249 -5.85 26.95 -1.07
CA LEU A 249 -6.40 25.77 -1.74
C LEU A 249 -6.67 25.97 -3.24
N PHE A 250 -7.20 27.12 -3.64
CA PHE A 250 -7.69 27.38 -5.00
C PHE A 250 -6.83 28.41 -5.77
N GLY A 251 -5.82 28.98 -5.11
CA GLY A 251 -4.92 29.97 -5.70
C GLY A 251 -5.24 31.41 -5.32
N THR A 252 -4.22 32.27 -5.41
CA THR A 252 -4.28 33.68 -4.95
C THR A 252 -5.31 34.55 -5.66
N ASP A 253 -5.65 34.19 -6.90
CA ASP A 253 -6.60 34.95 -7.75
C ASP A 253 -8.06 34.61 -7.51
N THR A 254 -8.34 33.67 -6.57
CA THR A 254 -9.70 33.27 -6.21
C THR A 254 -10.45 34.45 -5.62
N LYS A 255 -11.56 34.83 -6.24
CA LYS A 255 -12.50 35.81 -5.69
C LYS A 255 -13.41 35.15 -4.67
N ILE A 256 -13.65 35.84 -3.55
CA ILE A 256 -14.41 35.31 -2.43
C ILE A 256 -15.52 36.30 -2.10
N ARG A 257 -16.74 35.80 -1.91
CA ARG A 257 -17.89 36.57 -1.54
C ARG A 257 -18.58 35.93 -0.33
N PHE A 258 -18.97 36.75 0.66
CA PHE A 258 -19.79 36.33 1.79
C PHE A 258 -21.23 36.83 1.56
N ARG A 259 -22.15 35.90 1.62
CA ARG A 259 -23.62 36.21 1.57
C ARG A 259 -24.22 35.93 2.95
N ALA A 260 -25.10 36.80 3.42
CA ALA A 260 -25.87 36.53 4.64
C ALA A 260 -26.71 35.26 4.49
N SER A 261 -26.71 34.42 5.50
CA SER A 261 -27.49 33.18 5.58
C SER A 261 -27.99 32.94 7.00
N TYR A 262 -28.68 31.85 7.22
CA TYR A 262 -29.16 31.43 8.53
C TYR A 262 -28.81 29.98 8.83
N PHE A 263 -28.18 29.78 9.99
CA PHE A 263 -27.98 28.46 10.59
C PHE A 263 -28.33 28.53 12.08
N PRO A 264 -29.02 27.51 12.64
CA PRO A 264 -29.47 27.57 14.05
C PRO A 264 -28.35 27.69 15.08
N PHE A 265 -27.17 27.19 14.75
CA PHE A 265 -26.00 27.14 15.63
C PHE A 265 -25.03 28.32 15.46
N THR A 266 -25.28 29.24 14.53
CA THR A 266 -24.45 30.46 14.31
C THR A 266 -25.32 31.72 14.16
N GLU A 267 -24.79 32.85 14.68
CA GLU A 267 -25.41 34.17 14.54
C GLU A 267 -24.35 35.29 14.73
N PRO A 268 -24.07 36.12 13.70
CA PRO A 268 -24.55 36.05 12.34
C PRO A 268 -23.99 34.89 11.56
N SER A 269 -24.75 34.40 10.56
CA SER A 269 -24.37 33.33 9.65
C SER A 269 -24.11 33.87 8.26
N ALA A 270 -23.24 33.17 7.52
CA ALA A 270 -22.96 33.49 6.13
C ALA A 270 -22.65 32.23 5.33
N GLU A 271 -22.95 32.27 4.05
CA GLU A 271 -22.42 31.34 3.04
C GLU A 271 -21.28 32.00 2.30
N VAL A 272 -20.32 31.19 1.90
CA VAL A 272 -19.13 31.64 1.16
C VAL A 272 -19.13 31.08 -0.25
N ASP A 273 -19.14 32.01 -1.21
CA ASP A 273 -19.02 31.69 -2.62
C ASP A 273 -17.64 32.04 -3.12
N ILE A 274 -17.15 31.23 -4.06
CA ILE A 274 -15.90 31.47 -4.78
C ILE A 274 -16.14 31.57 -6.28
N SER A 275 -15.28 32.33 -6.96
CA SER A 275 -15.27 32.43 -8.42
C SER A 275 -13.84 32.36 -8.93
N PHE A 276 -13.65 31.61 -10.02
CA PHE A 276 -12.38 31.45 -10.70
C PHE A 276 -12.36 32.25 -12.00
N ALA A 277 -11.39 33.11 -12.17
CA ALA A 277 -11.20 33.87 -13.42
C ALA A 277 -10.92 32.98 -14.66
N SER A 278 -10.41 31.76 -14.44
CA SER A 278 -10.01 30.84 -15.52
C SER A 278 -11.10 29.90 -16.03
N ARG A 279 -12.27 29.83 -15.38
CA ARG A 279 -13.38 28.92 -15.75
C ARG A 279 -14.55 29.60 -16.45
N THR A 280 -14.51 30.91 -16.60
CA THR A 280 -15.56 31.63 -17.35
C THR A 280 -15.36 31.37 -18.85
N HIS A 281 -16.00 30.33 -19.38
CA HIS A 281 -16.19 30.15 -20.82
C HIS A 281 -17.28 31.11 -21.40
N ALA A 282 -17.85 31.96 -20.58
CA ALA A 282 -18.84 32.91 -20.99
C ALA A 282 -18.23 34.30 -21.20
N ALA A 283 -18.54 34.91 -22.34
CA ALA A 283 -18.26 36.32 -22.66
C ALA A 283 -19.08 37.30 -21.79
N SER A 284 -19.41 36.95 -20.57
CA SER A 284 -20.10 37.78 -19.60
C SER A 284 -19.11 38.29 -18.54
N ASP A 285 -19.14 39.61 -18.31
CA ASP A 285 -18.38 40.28 -17.25
C ASP A 285 -18.80 39.83 -15.83
N ASP A 286 -19.82 38.99 -15.70
CA ASP A 286 -20.36 38.52 -14.42
C ASP A 286 -19.67 37.19 -14.04
N PRO A 287 -18.94 37.14 -12.92
CA PRO A 287 -18.24 35.93 -12.48
C PRO A 287 -19.26 34.87 -12.00
N ASP A 288 -19.10 33.63 -12.49
CA ASP A 288 -19.85 32.49 -11.99
C ASP A 288 -19.47 32.22 -10.53
N TRP A 289 -20.43 32.46 -9.63
CA TRP A 289 -20.28 32.26 -8.21
C TRP A 289 -20.73 30.84 -7.81
N LEU A 290 -19.89 30.13 -7.12
CA LEU A 290 -20.15 28.78 -6.62
C LEU A 290 -20.04 28.77 -5.11
N GLU A 291 -21.13 28.39 -4.45
CA GLU A 291 -21.12 28.16 -3.01
C GLU A 291 -20.20 27.04 -2.62
N ILE A 292 -19.37 27.26 -1.62
CA ILE A 292 -18.35 26.29 -1.17
C ILE A 292 -18.51 25.84 0.28
N LEU A 293 -18.95 26.72 1.16
CA LEU A 293 -19.10 26.45 2.60
C LEU A 293 -20.07 27.38 3.30
N GLY A 294 -20.60 26.88 4.40
CA GLY A 294 -21.36 27.70 5.39
C GLY A 294 -20.47 28.06 6.58
N CYS A 295 -20.72 29.23 7.18
CA CYS A 295 -19.98 29.72 8.34
C CYS A 295 -20.76 30.72 9.18
N GLY A 296 -20.25 31.06 10.36
CA GLY A 296 -20.83 32.11 11.20
C GLY A 296 -20.18 32.23 12.56
N MET A 297 -20.59 33.24 13.32
CA MET A 297 -20.21 33.32 14.73
C MET A 297 -21.01 32.28 15.53
N VAL A 298 -20.37 31.59 16.45
CA VAL A 298 -21.03 30.57 17.29
C VAL A 298 -22.14 31.21 18.09
N HIS A 299 -23.36 30.65 17.97
CA HIS A 299 -24.53 31.18 18.68
C HIS A 299 -24.31 31.10 20.20
N ASN A 300 -24.69 32.15 20.94
CA ASN A 300 -24.48 32.26 22.40
C ASN A 300 -25.09 31.06 23.17
N MET A 301 -26.20 30.51 22.70
CA MET A 301 -26.84 29.33 23.32
C MET A 301 -25.98 28.08 23.16
N VAL A 302 -25.27 27.91 22.02
CA VAL A 302 -24.35 26.79 21.84
C VAL A 302 -23.22 26.84 22.86
N LEU A 303 -22.63 28.02 23.08
CA LEU A 303 -21.60 28.22 24.11
C LEU A 303 -22.19 27.89 25.50
N LYS A 304 -23.36 28.45 25.89
CA LYS A 304 -23.97 28.22 27.19
C LYS A 304 -24.32 26.76 27.45
N ILE A 305 -24.92 26.06 26.51
CA ILE A 305 -25.31 24.65 26.64
C ILE A 305 -24.07 23.76 26.86
N ASN A 306 -22.96 24.14 26.24
CA ASN A 306 -21.69 23.40 26.35
C ASN A 306 -20.75 23.90 27.47
N GLY A 307 -21.25 24.78 28.36
CA GLY A 307 -20.53 25.19 29.58
C GLY A 307 -19.59 26.39 29.40
N TYR A 308 -19.70 27.14 28.32
CA TYR A 308 -18.92 28.36 28.05
C TYR A 308 -19.72 29.61 28.31
N ASP A 309 -19.08 30.63 28.84
CA ASP A 309 -19.73 31.93 29.10
C ASP A 309 -19.53 32.87 27.90
N PRO A 310 -20.63 33.23 27.16
CA PRO A 310 -20.53 34.10 26.00
C PRO A 310 -20.15 35.55 26.31
N ASP A 311 -20.21 35.96 27.58
CA ASP A 311 -19.74 37.27 28.01
C ASP A 311 -18.19 37.30 28.17
N ILE A 312 -17.56 36.13 28.29
CA ILE A 312 -16.09 35.97 28.44
C ILE A 312 -15.44 35.62 27.09
N VAL A 313 -16.06 34.69 26.32
CA VAL A 313 -15.52 34.18 25.07
C VAL A 313 -16.53 34.29 23.95
N SER A 314 -16.01 34.40 22.74
CA SER A 314 -16.76 34.29 21.50
C SER A 314 -16.09 33.33 20.56
N GLY A 315 -16.75 32.92 19.50
CA GLY A 315 -16.17 31.99 18.56
C GLY A 315 -16.79 32.06 17.18
N PHE A 316 -16.18 31.41 16.24
CA PHE A 316 -16.74 31.16 14.92
C PHE A 316 -16.65 29.69 14.54
N ALA A 317 -17.54 29.27 13.68
CA ALA A 317 -17.55 27.95 13.08
C ALA A 317 -17.76 28.02 11.57
N PHE A 318 -17.30 26.99 10.86
CA PHE A 318 -17.50 26.82 9.43
C PHE A 318 -17.60 25.35 9.09
N GLY A 319 -18.25 25.02 7.97
CA GLY A 319 -18.41 23.64 7.50
C GLY A 319 -18.42 23.55 5.99
N MET A 320 -17.68 22.58 5.45
CA MET A 320 -17.52 22.38 4.01
C MET A 320 -17.62 20.90 3.63
N GLY A 321 -18.24 20.62 2.49
CA GLY A 321 -18.28 19.28 1.88
C GLY A 321 -17.03 19.01 1.06
N ILE A 322 -16.35 17.88 1.34
CA ILE A 322 -15.09 17.52 0.66
C ILE A 322 -15.34 17.14 -0.79
N GLU A 323 -16.47 16.49 -1.09
CA GLU A 323 -16.86 16.16 -2.46
C GLU A 323 -16.96 17.41 -3.34
N ARG A 324 -17.60 18.48 -2.82
CA ARG A 324 -17.71 19.76 -3.52
C ARG A 324 -16.33 20.36 -3.81
N ILE A 325 -15.45 20.33 -2.82
CA ILE A 325 -14.07 20.78 -2.98
C ILE A 325 -13.33 19.93 -4.02
N ALA A 326 -13.41 18.60 -3.93
CA ALA A 326 -12.75 17.69 -4.87
C ALA A 326 -13.27 17.86 -6.31
N MET A 327 -14.59 18.03 -6.48
CA MET A 327 -15.19 18.34 -7.79
C MET A 327 -14.57 19.59 -8.40
N LEU A 328 -14.42 20.65 -7.60
CA LEU A 328 -13.84 21.92 -8.06
C LEU A 328 -12.34 21.81 -8.33
N LEU A 329 -11.58 21.14 -7.48
CA LEU A 329 -10.12 20.96 -7.65
C LEU A 329 -9.77 20.14 -8.88
N TYR A 330 -10.52 19.08 -9.13
CA TYR A 330 -10.21 18.11 -10.18
C TYR A 330 -11.07 18.24 -11.44
N GLY A 331 -12.04 19.16 -11.47
CA GLY A 331 -12.92 19.35 -12.62
C GLY A 331 -13.87 18.18 -12.86
N ILE A 332 -14.45 17.64 -11.78
CA ILE A 332 -15.39 16.51 -11.83
C ILE A 332 -16.80 17.07 -11.77
N ASP A 333 -17.64 16.69 -12.74
CA ASP A 333 -19.00 17.23 -12.88
C ASP A 333 -20.07 16.43 -12.13
N ASP A 334 -19.77 15.16 -11.79
CA ASP A 334 -20.73 14.25 -11.15
C ASP A 334 -20.14 13.62 -9.89
N LEU A 335 -20.77 13.89 -8.75
CA LEU A 335 -20.36 13.40 -7.43
C LEU A 335 -20.35 11.85 -7.35
N ARG A 336 -21.25 11.18 -8.07
CA ARG A 336 -21.39 9.72 -8.06
C ARG A 336 -20.11 9.01 -8.52
N ASN A 337 -19.32 9.64 -9.39
CA ASN A 337 -18.03 9.10 -9.84
C ASN A 337 -17.06 8.77 -8.69
N PHE A 338 -17.15 9.46 -7.56
CA PHE A 338 -16.33 9.15 -6.39
C PHE A 338 -16.70 7.82 -5.72
N TYR A 339 -17.94 7.34 -5.91
CA TYR A 339 -18.49 6.20 -5.19
C TYR A 339 -18.75 4.97 -6.07
N GLU A 340 -18.77 5.14 -7.40
CA GLU A 340 -19.00 4.04 -8.35
C GLU A 340 -17.81 3.06 -8.48
N ASN A 341 -16.65 3.42 -7.93
CA ASN A 341 -15.43 2.61 -7.95
C ASN A 341 -14.96 2.23 -9.36
N ASP A 342 -15.20 3.09 -10.36
CA ASP A 342 -14.69 2.88 -11.72
C ASP A 342 -13.17 3.07 -11.76
N VAL A 343 -12.45 1.99 -12.05
CA VAL A 343 -10.98 1.99 -12.12
C VAL A 343 -10.44 2.95 -13.19
N ARG A 344 -11.19 3.22 -14.27
CA ARG A 344 -10.80 4.17 -15.32
C ARG A 344 -10.83 5.61 -14.80
N PHE A 345 -11.80 5.92 -13.95
CA PHE A 345 -11.90 7.20 -13.26
C PHE A 345 -10.79 7.33 -12.22
N LEU A 346 -10.64 6.36 -11.32
CA LEU A 346 -9.67 6.41 -10.23
C LEU A 346 -8.21 6.47 -10.69
N LYS A 347 -7.88 5.92 -11.86
CA LYS A 347 -6.53 5.97 -12.44
C LYS A 347 -6.12 7.34 -12.98
N GLN A 348 -7.03 8.31 -13.03
CA GLN A 348 -6.73 9.67 -13.50
C GLN A 348 -6.08 10.53 -12.40
N PHE A 349 -6.11 10.06 -11.17
CA PHE A 349 -5.62 10.75 -9.96
C PHE A 349 -4.47 9.94 -9.33
#